data_17785541d96e879334dc0a334f8dfb56
#
_entry.id   17785541d96e879334dc0a334f8dfb56
#
_cell.length_a   1.000
_cell.length_b   1.000
_cell.length_c   1.000
_cell.angle_alpha   90.00
_cell.angle_beta   90.00
_cell.angle_gamma   90.00
#
_symmetry.space_group_name_H-M   'P 1'
#
loop_
_entity.id
_entity.type
_entity.pdbx_description
1 polymer ?
#
loop_
_entity_poly.entity_id
_entity_poly.type
_entity_poly.pdbx_seq_one_letter_code
_entity_poly.pdbx_strand_id
1 'polypeptide(L)'
;FLRKALGAPFRFAMVKGRRNYVSIRRARLASVHQAQLFEGAQRAELEAIVEWLRTTRDGSLQDLPFEPSAEVWDEVASESDVCLRARCPHFEECFYQRSRRDAAGADVLVVNHHLLFSDLAVRRAQGNYTSPAVMPPYRRVILDEAHNLEDAATSHLGAAVSRRGLFRLLARLDRRGRGILAAVEERLRAGRDDLLQQDALR
;
A
#
# COMPACT_ATOMS: atom_id res chain seq x y z
N PHE A 1 -21.95 -14.10 -16.70
CA PHE A 1 -22.88 -15.17 -16.36
C PHE A 1 -23.92 -14.68 -15.34
N LEU A 2 -23.56 -14.25 -14.12
CA LEU A 2 -24.50 -13.89 -13.05
C LEU A 2 -25.53 -12.82 -13.44
N ARG A 3 -25.14 -11.78 -14.18
CA ARG A 3 -26.07 -10.75 -14.67
C ARG A 3 -27.17 -11.33 -15.55
N LYS A 4 -26.83 -12.33 -16.40
CA LYS A 4 -27.80 -13.03 -17.24
C LYS A 4 -28.69 -13.96 -16.41
N ALA A 5 -28.10 -14.68 -15.46
CA ALA A 5 -28.82 -15.65 -14.64
C ALA A 5 -29.82 -14.99 -13.67
N LEU A 6 -29.48 -13.84 -13.11
CA LEU A 6 -30.31 -13.13 -12.13
C LEU A 6 -31.31 -12.17 -12.77
N GLY A 7 -31.19 -11.87 -14.08
CA GLY A 7 -32.06 -10.93 -14.76
C GLY A 7 -32.03 -9.49 -14.21
N ALA A 8 -31.10 -9.18 -13.32
CA ALA A 8 -30.98 -7.89 -12.64
C ALA A 8 -29.64 -7.23 -12.97
N PRO A 9 -29.62 -5.93 -13.33
CA PRO A 9 -28.39 -5.20 -13.48
C PRO A 9 -27.74 -4.95 -12.12
N PHE A 10 -26.48 -5.25 -11.98
CA PHE A 10 -25.67 -4.89 -10.82
C PHE A 10 -24.24 -4.50 -11.26
N ARG A 11 -23.59 -3.65 -10.49
CA ARG A 11 -22.19 -3.28 -10.68
C ARG A 11 -21.34 -4.15 -9.77
N PHE A 12 -20.23 -4.64 -10.29
CA PHE A 12 -19.24 -5.35 -9.48
C PHE A 12 -17.87 -4.70 -9.66
N ALA A 13 -17.05 -4.78 -8.63
CA ALA A 13 -15.65 -4.40 -8.67
C ALA A 13 -14.78 -5.50 -8.05
N MET A 14 -13.64 -5.76 -8.67
CA MET A 14 -12.59 -6.57 -8.10
C MET A 14 -11.62 -5.65 -7.36
N VAL A 15 -11.43 -5.90 -6.08
CA VAL A 15 -10.56 -5.08 -5.24
C VAL A 15 -9.36 -5.90 -4.80
N LYS A 16 -8.17 -5.38 -5.10
CA LYS A 16 -6.89 -5.98 -4.76
C LYS A 16 -6.20 -5.14 -3.67
N GLY A 17 -5.27 -5.76 -2.94
CA GLY A 17 -4.41 -5.04 -2.01
C GLY A 17 -3.58 -3.96 -2.72
N ARG A 18 -3.25 -2.88 -2.04
CA ARG A 18 -2.56 -1.71 -2.60
C ARG A 18 -1.28 -2.08 -3.36
N ARG A 19 -0.45 -2.97 -2.82
CA ARG A 19 0.82 -3.40 -3.44
C ARG A 19 0.66 -4.21 -4.74
N ASN A 20 -0.57 -4.60 -5.07
CA ASN A 20 -0.87 -5.20 -6.38
C ASN A 20 -0.99 -4.15 -7.50
N TYR A 21 -1.00 -2.88 -7.20
CA TYR A 21 -1.09 -1.81 -8.19
C TYR A 21 0.23 -1.08 -8.35
N VAL A 22 0.60 -0.79 -9.59
CA VAL A 22 1.74 0.06 -9.90
C VAL A 22 1.43 1.52 -9.52
N SER A 23 2.43 2.23 -9.01
CA SER A 23 2.38 3.66 -8.77
C SER A 23 3.01 4.40 -9.95
N ILE A 24 2.21 5.13 -10.74
CA ILE A 24 2.70 5.91 -11.88
C ILE A 24 3.84 6.83 -11.46
N ARG A 25 3.71 7.51 -10.33
CA ARG A 25 4.75 8.40 -9.80
C ARG A 25 6.05 7.65 -9.49
N ARG A 26 5.97 6.51 -8.80
CA ARG A 26 7.17 5.73 -8.42
C ARG A 26 7.85 5.14 -9.65
N ALA A 27 7.09 4.57 -10.57
CA ALA A 27 7.63 4.03 -11.82
C ALA A 27 8.36 5.10 -12.64
N ARG A 28 7.80 6.31 -12.76
CA ARG A 28 8.47 7.43 -13.42
C ARG A 28 9.72 7.88 -12.70
N LEU A 29 9.71 7.97 -11.35
CA LEU A 29 10.89 8.30 -10.57
C LEU A 29 11.97 7.23 -10.69
N ALA A 30 11.60 5.96 -10.60
CA ALA A 30 12.52 4.85 -10.79
C ALA A 30 13.16 4.88 -12.19
N SER A 31 12.38 5.20 -13.23
CA SER A 31 12.90 5.36 -14.60
C SER A 31 13.94 6.48 -14.73
N VAL A 32 13.76 7.60 -14.03
CA VAL A 32 14.75 8.68 -14.01
C VAL A 32 16.04 8.26 -13.29
N HIS A 33 15.92 7.46 -12.22
CA HIS A 33 17.05 7.03 -11.39
C HIS A 33 17.52 5.61 -11.70
N GLN A 34 17.08 5.01 -12.81
CA GLN A 34 17.32 3.60 -13.13
C GLN A 34 18.79 3.20 -13.15
N ALA A 35 19.68 4.11 -13.57
CA ALA A 35 21.12 3.84 -13.62
C ALA A 35 21.73 3.65 -12.21
N GLN A 36 21.10 4.18 -11.17
CA GLN A 36 21.53 4.11 -9.78
C GLN A 36 20.84 2.98 -9.00
N LEU A 37 19.66 2.56 -9.48
CA LEU A 37 18.82 1.58 -8.80
C LEU A 37 19.01 0.17 -9.33
N PHE A 38 19.23 0.02 -10.65
CA PHE A 38 19.17 -1.27 -11.33
C PHE A 38 20.27 -1.46 -12.36
N GLU A 39 20.62 -2.71 -12.59
CA GLU A 39 21.59 -3.12 -13.61
C GLU A 39 20.99 -4.22 -14.52
N GLY A 40 21.48 -4.28 -15.77
CA GLY A 40 21.17 -5.35 -16.71
C GLY A 40 19.68 -5.67 -16.87
N ALA A 41 19.27 -6.87 -16.52
CA ALA A 41 17.92 -7.38 -16.70
C ALA A 41 16.85 -6.57 -15.93
N GLN A 42 17.13 -6.11 -14.72
CA GLN A 42 16.20 -5.33 -13.91
C GLN A 42 15.87 -3.97 -14.55
N ARG A 43 16.83 -3.37 -15.24
CA ARG A 43 16.59 -2.14 -16.01
C ARG A 43 15.62 -2.40 -17.17
N ALA A 44 15.79 -3.49 -17.90
CA ALA A 44 14.90 -3.88 -18.97
C ALA A 44 13.47 -4.16 -18.45
N GLU A 45 13.35 -4.80 -17.29
CA GLU A 45 12.04 -5.00 -16.63
C GLU A 45 11.36 -3.66 -16.28
N LEU A 46 12.11 -2.70 -15.71
CA LEU A 46 11.57 -1.38 -15.39
C LEU A 46 11.12 -0.63 -16.64
N GLU A 47 11.90 -0.67 -17.72
CA GLU A 47 11.53 -0.07 -19.00
C GLU A 47 10.26 -0.69 -19.57
N ALA A 48 10.13 -2.02 -19.50
CA ALA A 48 8.93 -2.73 -19.92
C ALA A 48 7.70 -2.35 -19.07
N ILE A 49 7.85 -2.17 -17.75
CA ILE A 49 6.77 -1.69 -16.87
C ILE A 49 6.36 -0.26 -17.26
N VAL A 50 7.31 0.63 -17.52
CA VAL A 50 7.02 2.02 -17.90
C VAL A 50 6.29 2.08 -19.25
N GLU A 51 6.65 1.24 -20.22
CA GLU A 51 5.93 1.13 -21.47
C GLU A 51 4.52 0.56 -21.30
N TRP A 52 4.39 -0.52 -20.49
CA TRP A 52 3.08 -1.10 -20.16
C TRP A 52 2.13 -0.09 -19.50
N LEU A 53 2.62 0.88 -18.72
CA LEU A 53 1.81 1.95 -18.13
C LEU A 53 1.01 2.76 -19.16
N ARG A 54 1.44 2.78 -20.42
CA ARG A 54 0.73 3.51 -21.49
C ARG A 54 -0.49 2.77 -22.00
N THR A 55 -0.53 1.46 -21.82
CA THR A 55 -1.54 0.57 -22.41
C THR A 55 -2.47 -0.06 -21.40
N THR A 56 -1.98 -0.28 -20.15
CA THR A 56 -2.79 -0.92 -19.11
C THR A 56 -4.00 -0.08 -18.70
N ARG A 57 -5.11 -0.78 -18.49
CA ARG A 57 -6.33 -0.19 -17.91
C ARG A 57 -6.47 -0.49 -16.43
N ASP A 58 -5.95 -1.62 -15.96
CA ASP A 58 -6.06 -2.09 -14.58
C ASP A 58 -4.87 -1.63 -13.73
N GLY A 59 -3.67 -1.64 -14.28
CA GLY A 59 -2.44 -1.26 -13.60
C GLY A 59 -2.06 -2.19 -12.45
N SER A 60 -2.59 -3.41 -12.44
CA SER A 60 -2.26 -4.39 -11.40
C SER A 60 -1.20 -5.37 -11.87
N LEU A 61 -0.44 -5.94 -10.93
CA LEU A 61 0.59 -6.96 -11.19
C LEU A 61 0.06 -8.13 -12.03
N GLN A 62 -1.21 -8.50 -11.84
CA GLN A 62 -1.82 -9.61 -12.60
C GLN A 62 -2.14 -9.25 -14.07
N ASP A 63 -2.20 -7.96 -14.40
CA ASP A 63 -2.41 -7.46 -15.77
C ASP A 63 -1.07 -7.24 -16.50
N LEU A 64 0.06 -7.35 -15.77
CA LEU A 64 1.38 -7.25 -16.37
C LEU A 64 1.68 -8.51 -17.21
N PRO A 65 2.16 -8.37 -18.47
CA PRO A 65 2.34 -9.51 -19.37
C PRO A 65 3.56 -10.41 -19.04
N PHE A 66 4.28 -10.08 -17.98
CA PHE A 66 5.42 -10.86 -17.47
C PHE A 66 5.47 -10.79 -15.94
N GLU A 67 6.21 -11.68 -15.32
CA GLU A 67 6.46 -11.67 -13.87
C GLU A 67 7.73 -10.84 -13.58
N PRO A 68 7.60 -9.68 -12.93
CA PRO A 68 8.76 -8.85 -12.61
C PRO A 68 9.51 -9.42 -11.42
N SER A 69 10.80 -9.12 -11.32
CA SER A 69 11.57 -9.39 -10.10
C SER A 69 10.97 -8.63 -8.91
N ALA A 70 11.10 -9.21 -7.70
CA ALA A 70 10.56 -8.61 -6.49
C ALA A 70 11.16 -7.22 -6.21
N GLU A 71 12.45 -7.05 -6.52
CA GLU A 71 13.17 -5.79 -6.35
C GLU A 71 12.60 -4.69 -7.24
N VAL A 72 12.35 -4.98 -8.50
CA VAL A 72 11.78 -4.00 -9.46
C VAL A 72 10.34 -3.68 -9.09
N TRP A 73 9.53 -4.71 -8.76
CA TRP A 73 8.15 -4.47 -8.35
C TRP A 73 8.04 -3.65 -7.06
N ASP A 74 8.89 -3.91 -6.07
CA ASP A 74 8.91 -3.16 -4.81
C ASP A 74 9.22 -1.67 -5.01
N GLU A 75 10.02 -1.31 -6.02
CA GLU A 75 10.30 0.09 -6.34
C GLU A 75 9.14 0.80 -7.04
N VAL A 76 8.31 0.10 -7.79
CA VAL A 76 7.21 0.71 -8.55
C VAL A 76 5.83 0.50 -7.94
N ALA A 77 5.65 -0.45 -7.05
CA ALA A 77 4.37 -0.76 -6.42
C ALA A 77 3.81 0.42 -5.61
N SER A 78 2.49 0.49 -5.52
CA SER A 78 1.81 1.48 -4.68
C SER A 78 1.94 1.11 -3.20
N GLU A 79 2.44 2.02 -2.39
CA GLU A 79 2.59 1.87 -0.93
C GLU A 79 1.93 3.03 -0.18
N SER A 80 1.45 2.76 1.05
CA SER A 80 0.75 3.73 1.88
C SER A 80 1.67 4.84 2.38
N ASP A 81 2.88 4.46 2.80
CA ASP A 81 3.80 5.32 3.54
C ASP A 81 4.44 6.39 2.65
N VAL A 82 4.61 6.08 1.36
CA VAL A 82 5.18 7.00 0.37
C VAL A 82 4.14 7.63 -0.55
N CYS A 83 2.84 7.39 -0.31
CA CYS A 83 1.75 7.92 -1.11
C CYS A 83 1.44 9.37 -0.75
N LEU A 84 1.47 10.26 -1.72
CA LEU A 84 1.14 11.67 -1.55
C LEU A 84 -0.37 11.95 -1.48
N ARG A 85 -1.20 10.92 -1.65
CA ARG A 85 -2.68 11.03 -1.66
C ARG A 85 -3.13 12.12 -2.65
N ALA A 86 -4.07 12.99 -2.24
CA ALA A 86 -4.59 14.08 -3.08
C ALA A 86 -3.54 15.08 -3.60
N ARG A 87 -2.36 15.12 -2.97
CA ARG A 87 -1.24 15.97 -3.44
C ARG A 87 -0.41 15.31 -4.56
N CYS A 88 -0.73 14.07 -4.95
CA CYS A 88 -0.01 13.39 -6.03
C CYS A 88 -0.42 13.98 -7.38
N PRO A 89 0.54 14.38 -8.26
CA PRO A 89 0.21 14.89 -9.59
C PRO A 89 -0.50 13.84 -10.48
N HIS A 90 -0.43 12.57 -10.13
CA HIS A 90 -1.09 11.44 -10.82
C HIS A 90 -2.29 10.90 -10.04
N PHE A 91 -2.92 11.70 -9.17
CA PHE A 91 -3.99 11.21 -8.30
C PHE A 91 -5.20 10.72 -9.09
N GLU A 92 -5.63 11.48 -10.10
CA GLU A 92 -6.80 11.13 -10.92
C GLU A 92 -6.56 9.89 -11.79
N GLU A 93 -5.35 9.75 -12.32
CA GLU A 93 -4.94 8.60 -13.14
C GLU A 93 -4.56 7.37 -12.31
N CYS A 94 -4.43 7.52 -10.99
CA CYS A 94 -3.91 6.49 -10.10
C CYS A 94 -4.79 5.22 -10.13
N PHE A 95 -4.23 4.09 -10.55
CA PHE A 95 -4.93 2.80 -10.64
C PHE A 95 -5.52 2.36 -9.30
N TYR A 96 -4.77 2.50 -8.22
CA TYR A 96 -5.28 2.20 -6.88
C TYR A 96 -6.46 3.09 -6.50
N GLN A 97 -6.39 4.40 -6.75
CA GLN A 97 -7.49 5.32 -6.42
C GLN A 97 -8.72 5.05 -7.29
N ARG A 98 -8.52 4.73 -8.57
CA ARG A 98 -9.61 4.33 -9.45
C ARG A 98 -10.30 3.06 -8.97
N SER A 99 -9.54 2.01 -8.63
CA SER A 99 -10.10 0.79 -8.04
C SER A 99 -10.91 1.07 -6.76
N ARG A 100 -10.52 2.07 -5.97
CA ARG A 100 -11.26 2.47 -4.76
C ARG A 100 -12.56 3.21 -5.11
N ARG A 101 -12.55 4.08 -6.12
CA ARG A 101 -13.77 4.75 -6.61
C ARG A 101 -14.75 3.73 -7.19
N ASP A 102 -14.26 2.78 -7.98
CA ASP A 102 -15.08 1.72 -8.56
C ASP A 102 -15.71 0.84 -7.47
N ALA A 103 -14.95 0.48 -6.44
CA ALA A 103 -15.43 -0.27 -5.30
C ALA A 103 -16.52 0.47 -4.52
N ALA A 104 -16.39 1.78 -4.34
CA ALA A 104 -17.38 2.60 -3.63
C ALA A 104 -18.74 2.65 -4.36
N GLY A 105 -18.72 2.49 -5.69
CA GLY A 105 -19.93 2.48 -6.51
C GLY A 105 -20.46 1.09 -6.84
N ALA A 106 -19.86 0.01 -6.37
CA ALA A 106 -20.23 -1.35 -6.71
C ALA A 106 -21.28 -1.94 -5.76
N ASP A 107 -22.16 -2.76 -6.31
CA ASP A 107 -23.15 -3.54 -5.55
C ASP A 107 -22.55 -4.85 -5.02
N VAL A 108 -21.53 -5.36 -5.72
CA VAL A 108 -20.80 -6.61 -5.37
C VAL A 108 -19.30 -6.33 -5.43
N LEU A 109 -18.59 -6.68 -4.37
CA LEU A 109 -17.12 -6.64 -4.32
C LEU A 109 -16.57 -8.05 -4.39
N VAL A 110 -15.60 -8.27 -5.27
CA VAL A 110 -14.82 -9.51 -5.34
C VAL A 110 -13.45 -9.21 -4.72
N VAL A 111 -13.11 -9.92 -3.66
CA VAL A 111 -11.87 -9.72 -2.90
C VAL A 111 -11.27 -11.05 -2.50
N ASN A 112 -9.98 -11.11 -2.23
CA ASN A 112 -9.38 -12.28 -1.61
C ASN A 112 -9.53 -12.25 -0.08
N HIS A 113 -9.34 -13.40 0.56
CA HIS A 113 -9.45 -13.54 2.01
C HIS A 113 -8.49 -12.60 2.76
N HIS A 114 -7.27 -12.42 2.28
CA HIS A 114 -6.30 -11.53 2.90
C HIS A 114 -6.79 -10.07 2.97
N LEU A 115 -7.43 -9.57 1.90
CA LEU A 115 -7.97 -8.23 1.90
C LEU A 115 -9.18 -8.10 2.83
N LEU A 116 -10.05 -9.12 2.88
CA LEU A 116 -11.16 -9.19 3.84
C LEU A 116 -10.66 -9.11 5.28
N PHE A 117 -9.69 -9.93 5.64
CA PHE A 117 -9.15 -9.91 7.01
C PHE A 117 -8.34 -8.66 7.33
N SER A 118 -7.64 -8.06 6.37
CA SER A 118 -7.05 -6.73 6.53
C SER A 118 -8.10 -5.67 6.86
N ASP A 119 -9.23 -5.70 6.18
CA ASP A 119 -10.34 -4.78 6.43
C ASP A 119 -10.96 -5.01 7.82
N LEU A 120 -11.21 -6.27 8.18
CA LEU A 120 -11.72 -6.63 9.51
C LEU A 120 -10.75 -6.23 10.63
N ALA A 121 -9.45 -6.39 10.45
CA ALA A 121 -8.44 -5.96 11.43
C ALA A 121 -8.48 -4.44 11.66
N VAL A 122 -8.61 -3.65 10.60
CA VAL A 122 -8.75 -2.19 10.71
C VAL A 122 -10.05 -1.81 11.40
N ARG A 123 -11.20 -2.42 11.03
CA ARG A 123 -12.51 -2.18 11.67
C ARG A 123 -12.48 -2.53 13.16
N ARG A 124 -11.85 -3.65 13.50
CA ARG A 124 -11.65 -4.08 14.90
C ARG A 124 -10.83 -3.06 15.69
N ALA A 125 -9.72 -2.58 15.13
CA ALA A 125 -8.87 -1.58 15.76
C ALA A 125 -9.58 -0.23 15.97
N GLN A 126 -10.49 0.13 15.05
CA GLN A 126 -11.30 1.35 15.14
C GLN A 126 -12.56 1.20 16.00
N GLY A 127 -12.95 -0.03 16.37
CA GLY A 127 -14.21 -0.31 17.05
C GLY A 127 -15.45 -0.01 16.19
N ASN A 128 -15.29 0.12 14.88
CA ASN A 128 -16.36 0.56 13.97
C ASN A 128 -16.45 -0.34 12.72
N TYR A 129 -17.57 -1.03 12.60
CA TYR A 129 -17.84 -1.96 11.48
C TYR A 129 -18.74 -1.36 10.39
N THR A 130 -19.30 -0.18 10.60
CA THR A 130 -20.25 0.46 9.68
C THR A 130 -19.60 1.51 8.79
N SER A 131 -18.44 2.04 9.18
CA SER A 131 -17.68 3.02 8.41
C SER A 131 -16.80 2.36 7.36
N PRO A 132 -16.44 3.07 6.29
CA PRO A 132 -15.41 2.62 5.36
C PRO A 132 -14.07 2.40 6.09
N ALA A 133 -13.41 1.27 5.79
CA ALA A 133 -12.07 0.97 6.28
C ALA A 133 -11.13 0.72 5.10
N VAL A 134 -10.63 -0.51 4.93
CA VAL A 134 -9.94 -0.90 3.70
C VAL A 134 -10.92 -1.04 2.54
N MET A 135 -12.16 -1.43 2.81
CA MET A 135 -13.26 -1.54 1.84
C MET A 135 -14.43 -0.62 2.21
N PRO A 136 -15.34 -0.31 1.27
CA PRO A 136 -16.63 0.29 1.58
C PRO A 136 -17.41 -0.56 2.60
N PRO A 137 -18.44 -0.02 3.26
CA PRO A 137 -19.31 -0.81 4.14
C PRO A 137 -20.00 -1.93 3.38
N TYR A 138 -20.08 -3.11 3.99
CA TYR A 138 -20.80 -4.27 3.45
C TYR A 138 -21.61 -4.94 4.56
N ARG A 139 -22.68 -5.64 4.19
CA ARG A 139 -23.59 -6.31 5.13
C ARG A 139 -23.56 -7.84 5.01
N ARG A 140 -23.16 -8.36 3.86
CA ARG A 140 -23.16 -9.79 3.56
C ARG A 140 -21.82 -10.17 2.96
N VAL A 141 -21.35 -11.33 3.32
CA VAL A 141 -20.11 -11.92 2.79
C VAL A 141 -20.45 -13.33 2.29
N ILE A 142 -19.99 -13.65 1.10
CA ILE A 142 -20.01 -15.00 0.53
C ILE A 142 -18.56 -15.45 0.55
N LEU A 143 -18.29 -16.57 1.20
CA LEU A 143 -16.95 -17.13 1.31
C LEU A 143 -16.84 -18.30 0.34
N ASP A 144 -15.96 -18.17 -0.64
CA ASP A 144 -15.54 -19.23 -1.53
C ASP A 144 -14.20 -19.78 -1.03
N GLU A 145 -13.89 -21.06 -1.34
CA GLU A 145 -12.65 -21.71 -0.89
C GLU A 145 -12.38 -21.51 0.61
N ALA A 146 -13.42 -21.73 1.44
CA ALA A 146 -13.42 -21.41 2.87
C ALA A 146 -12.32 -22.13 3.68
N HIS A 147 -11.70 -23.18 3.13
CA HIS A 147 -10.58 -23.87 3.76
C HIS A 147 -9.32 -23.00 3.91
N ASN A 148 -9.21 -21.91 3.15
CA ASN A 148 -8.11 -20.95 3.23
C ASN A 148 -8.33 -19.84 4.29
N LEU A 149 -9.49 -19.83 4.96
CA LEU A 149 -9.84 -18.75 5.90
C LEU A 149 -8.97 -18.73 7.15
N GLU A 150 -8.62 -19.89 7.68
CA GLU A 150 -7.84 -20.00 8.92
C GLU A 150 -6.45 -19.36 8.75
N ASP A 151 -5.76 -19.70 7.67
CA ASP A 151 -4.43 -19.15 7.37
C ASP A 151 -4.48 -17.64 7.14
N ALA A 152 -5.46 -17.16 6.38
CA ALA A 152 -5.65 -15.75 6.13
C ALA A 152 -6.02 -14.99 7.43
N ALA A 153 -6.89 -15.54 8.27
CA ALA A 153 -7.27 -14.97 9.55
C ALA A 153 -6.08 -14.87 10.50
N THR A 154 -5.31 -15.94 10.62
CA THR A 154 -4.11 -15.99 11.47
C THR A 154 -3.08 -14.95 11.04
N SER A 155 -2.89 -14.75 9.75
CA SER A 155 -1.95 -13.77 9.21
C SER A 155 -2.32 -12.32 9.52
N HIS A 156 -3.62 -12.00 9.65
CA HIS A 156 -4.09 -10.62 9.79
C HIS A 156 -4.65 -10.28 11.18
N LEU A 157 -5.22 -11.26 11.88
CA LEU A 157 -5.83 -11.08 13.20
C LEU A 157 -4.94 -11.61 14.33
N GLY A 158 -3.96 -12.42 14.00
CA GLY A 158 -2.96 -12.92 14.92
C GLY A 158 -1.90 -11.88 15.28
N ALA A 159 -1.23 -12.07 16.41
CA ALA A 159 -0.04 -11.33 16.77
C ALA A 159 1.20 -12.09 16.28
N ALA A 160 1.95 -11.51 15.35
CA ALA A 160 3.19 -12.09 14.85
C ALA A 160 4.38 -11.16 15.14
N VAL A 161 5.40 -11.69 15.77
CA VAL A 161 6.70 -11.02 15.94
C VAL A 161 7.72 -11.71 15.04
N SER A 162 8.21 -10.99 14.05
CA SER A 162 9.28 -11.50 13.19
C SER A 162 10.59 -10.76 13.48
N ARG A 163 11.71 -11.47 13.36
CA ARG A 163 13.06 -10.88 13.45
C ARG A 163 13.20 -9.66 12.54
N ARG A 164 12.71 -9.76 11.29
CA ARG A 164 12.76 -8.66 10.32
C ARG A 164 11.89 -7.47 10.73
N GLY A 165 10.71 -7.72 11.33
CA GLY A 165 9.84 -6.70 11.89
C GLY A 165 10.48 -5.96 13.05
N LEU A 166 11.12 -6.71 13.97
CA LEU A 166 11.85 -6.16 15.10
C LEU A 166 13.03 -5.27 14.63
N PHE A 167 13.86 -5.75 13.71
CA PHE A 167 14.95 -4.95 13.16
C PHE A 167 14.47 -3.69 12.44
N ARG A 168 13.33 -3.77 11.74
CA ARG A 168 12.73 -2.60 11.09
C ARG A 168 12.24 -1.58 12.11
N LEU A 169 11.65 -2.03 13.21
CA LEU A 169 11.22 -1.18 14.32
C LEU A 169 12.42 -0.51 14.99
N LEU A 170 13.46 -1.27 15.31
CA LEU A 170 14.71 -0.75 15.91
C LEU A 170 15.42 0.24 14.99
N ALA A 171 15.43 -0.03 13.68
CA ALA A 171 16.01 0.90 12.70
C ALA A 171 15.25 2.23 12.57
N ARG A 172 13.96 2.27 12.93
CA ARG A 172 13.19 3.53 13.04
C ARG A 172 13.60 4.34 14.28
N LEU A 173 13.95 3.65 15.37
CA LEU A 173 14.43 4.31 16.59
C LEU A 173 15.83 4.84 16.39
N ASP A 174 16.75 4.00 15.96
CA ASP A 174 18.12 4.39 15.59
C ASP A 174 18.67 3.50 14.47
N ARG A 175 19.19 4.13 13.43
CA ARG A 175 19.96 3.50 12.38
C ARG A 175 21.22 4.31 12.10
N ARG A 176 22.32 3.95 12.79
CA ARG A 176 23.63 4.64 12.65
C ARG A 176 23.53 6.14 12.90
N GLY A 177 22.91 6.54 13.99
CA GLY A 177 22.74 7.96 14.34
C GLY A 177 21.69 8.70 13.51
N ARG A 178 20.82 7.98 12.81
CA ARG A 178 19.65 8.53 12.09
C ARG A 178 18.41 7.81 12.59
N GLY A 179 17.41 8.57 13.01
CA GLY A 179 16.15 8.02 13.51
C GLY A 179 15.48 8.92 14.53
N ILE A 180 14.43 8.41 15.18
CA ILE A 180 13.65 9.19 16.16
C ILE A 180 14.52 9.62 17.34
N LEU A 181 15.41 8.75 17.81
CA LEU A 181 16.30 9.07 18.96
C LEU A 181 17.27 10.21 18.62
N ALA A 182 17.89 10.17 17.44
CA ALA A 182 18.78 11.24 17.00
C ALA A 182 18.04 12.58 16.86
N ALA A 183 16.82 12.57 16.31
CA ALA A 183 16.00 13.78 16.17
C ALA A 183 15.57 14.34 17.53
N VAL A 184 15.27 13.48 18.51
CA VAL A 184 14.94 13.89 19.89
C VAL A 184 16.17 14.47 20.57
N GLU A 185 17.33 13.82 20.45
CA GLU A 185 18.58 14.29 21.01
C GLU A 185 18.99 15.68 20.48
N GLU A 186 18.86 15.88 19.16
CA GLU A 186 19.12 17.17 18.52
C GLU A 186 18.19 18.27 19.05
N ARG A 187 16.89 17.98 19.18
CA ARG A 187 15.92 18.93 19.74
C ARG A 187 16.20 19.27 21.20
N LEU A 188 16.59 18.28 22.02
CA LEU A 188 16.94 18.50 23.41
C LEU A 188 18.22 19.35 23.56
N ARG A 189 19.21 19.14 22.67
CA ARG A 189 20.43 19.96 22.63
C ARG A 189 20.09 21.39 22.25
N ALA A 190 19.34 21.61 21.17
CA ALA A 190 18.93 22.95 20.75
C ALA A 190 18.14 23.70 21.84
N GLY A 191 17.17 23.03 22.50
CA GLY A 191 16.39 23.61 23.59
C GLY A 191 17.24 23.94 24.82
N ARG A 192 18.30 23.17 25.11
CA ARG A 192 19.24 23.48 26.20
C ARG A 192 20.11 24.68 25.86
N ASP A 193 20.57 24.80 24.63
CA ASP A 193 21.40 25.91 24.18
C ASP A 193 20.60 27.22 24.18
N ASP A 194 19.32 27.19 23.79
CA ASP A 194 18.44 28.37 23.92
C ASP A 194 18.23 28.82 25.38
N LEU A 195 18.08 27.91 26.34
CA LEU A 195 17.95 28.23 27.75
C LEU A 195 19.23 28.82 28.30
N LEU A 196 20.43 28.30 27.94
CA LEU A 196 21.70 28.83 28.37
C LEU A 196 21.99 30.23 27.81
N GLN A 197 21.54 30.51 26.57
CA GLN A 197 21.65 31.86 25.99
C GLN A 197 20.73 32.88 26.70
N GLN A 198 19.53 32.46 27.11
CA GLN A 198 18.62 33.34 27.87
C GLN A 198 19.14 33.67 29.28
N ASP A 199 19.81 32.72 29.95
CA ASP A 199 20.40 32.94 31.26
C ASP A 199 21.68 33.81 31.19
N ALA A 200 22.40 33.78 30.08
CA ALA A 200 23.58 34.61 29.85
C ALA A 200 23.25 36.08 29.54
N LEU A 201 21.99 36.38 29.23
CA LEU A 201 21.48 37.73 28.94
C LEU A 201 20.76 38.39 30.14
N ARG A 202 20.74 37.72 31.29
CA ARG A 202 20.21 38.26 32.57
C ARG A 202 21.36 38.57 33.52
#